data_6c36b5a85434b9af5c06487cc9980901
#
_entry.id   6c36b5a85434b9af5c06487cc9980901
#
_cell.length_a   1.000
_cell.length_b   1.000
_cell.length_c   1.000
_cell.angle_alpha   90.00
_cell.angle_beta   90.00
_cell.angle_gamma   90.00
#
_symmetry.space_group_name_H-M   'P 1'
#
loop_
_entity.id
_entity.type
_entity.pdbx_description
1 polymer ?
#
loop_
_entity_poly.entity_id
_entity_poly.type
_entity_poly.pdbx_seq_one_letter_code
_entity_poly.pdbx_strand_id
1 'polypeptide(L)'
;AWDNKQHWWLPSSFAQVVYGIMKAEKNITLMCGSPVVDAVVETKGNRNRVTGVCVMRQGMLQKVSAPVTIDATGTGLLAAKAGCEYFYGSDARKDFNESIGLEKSDGRVQPCTMMYISQRTRSDAEFPRHIFKTGVLDHDQEKWVTQQTEEEFRKIDSGIYLHWGATVECTDTTDPVLVADAHRCAMKKLEPQFEALNRAGYVTHVAPKIGIRECRRIKGEYVLTVDDVLLSLIHI
;
A
#
# COMPACT_ATOMS: atom_id res chain seq x y z
N ALA A 1 19.74 11.69 14.99
CA ALA A 1 18.46 12.35 14.75
C ALA A 1 17.88 11.71 13.49
N TRP A 2 16.74 11.03 13.62
CA TRP A 2 15.97 10.54 12.46
C TRP A 2 15.46 11.77 11.74
N ASP A 3 15.89 11.94 10.48
CA ASP A 3 15.40 13.02 9.64
C ASP A 3 13.93 12.68 9.30
N ASN A 4 13.00 13.48 9.83
CA ASN A 4 11.55 13.28 9.71
C ASN A 4 11.03 13.61 8.30
N LYS A 5 11.89 13.52 7.27
CA LYS A 5 11.54 13.77 5.87
C LYS A 5 10.74 12.59 5.33
N GLN A 6 9.42 12.76 5.23
CA GLN A 6 8.59 11.81 4.52
C GLN A 6 8.89 11.92 3.02
N HIS A 7 9.48 10.88 2.46
CA HIS A 7 9.72 10.78 1.03
C HIS A 7 8.49 10.20 0.33
N TRP A 8 7.84 11.02 -0.47
CA TRP A 8 6.72 10.62 -1.31
C TRP A 8 7.18 10.52 -2.75
N TRP A 9 6.71 9.47 -3.44
CA TRP A 9 7.06 9.22 -4.83
C TRP A 9 5.80 9.19 -5.68
N LEU A 10 5.88 9.74 -6.88
CA LEU A 10 4.86 9.47 -7.89
C LEU A 10 4.92 7.97 -8.22
N PRO A 11 3.81 7.22 -8.13
CA PRO A 11 3.82 5.77 -8.38
C PRO A 11 4.40 5.40 -9.75
N SER A 12 4.11 6.20 -10.79
CA SER A 12 4.64 6.01 -12.14
C SER A 12 6.16 6.20 -12.21
N SER A 13 6.69 7.24 -11.58
CA SER A 13 8.13 7.51 -11.56
C SER A 13 8.87 6.43 -10.76
N PHE A 14 8.34 6.05 -9.60
CA PHE A 14 8.88 4.96 -8.80
C PHE A 14 8.91 3.64 -9.59
N ALA A 15 7.81 3.28 -10.25
CA ALA A 15 7.73 2.08 -11.07
C ALA A 15 8.76 2.09 -12.21
N GLN A 16 8.98 3.24 -12.85
CA GLN A 16 9.97 3.41 -13.92
C GLN A 16 11.39 3.21 -13.41
N VAL A 17 11.73 3.81 -12.27
CA VAL A 17 13.07 3.67 -11.66
C VAL A 17 13.33 2.22 -11.25
N VAL A 18 12.39 1.59 -10.54
CA VAL A 18 12.50 0.20 -10.11
C VAL A 18 12.60 -0.74 -11.32
N TYR A 19 11.79 -0.52 -12.36
CA TYR A 19 11.90 -1.28 -13.62
C TYR A 19 13.28 -1.17 -14.23
N GLY A 20 13.86 0.04 -14.29
CA GLY A 20 15.21 0.27 -14.81
C GLY A 20 16.28 -0.49 -14.03
N ILE A 21 16.24 -0.42 -12.69
CA ILE A 21 17.14 -1.14 -11.80
C ILE A 21 17.04 -2.65 -12.03
N MET A 22 15.82 -3.21 -11.99
CA MET A 22 15.59 -4.64 -12.17
C MET A 22 16.04 -5.13 -13.56
N LYS A 23 15.81 -4.31 -14.58
CA LYS A 23 16.19 -4.62 -15.96
C LYS A 23 17.70 -4.64 -16.18
N ALA A 24 18.45 -3.85 -15.41
CA ALA A 24 19.91 -3.82 -15.48
C ALA A 24 20.57 -5.08 -14.88
N GLU A 25 19.85 -5.80 -14.02
CA GLU A 25 20.36 -7.01 -13.37
C GLU A 25 20.27 -8.23 -14.28
N LYS A 26 21.42 -8.79 -14.66
CA LYS A 26 21.52 -9.90 -15.61
C LYS A 26 20.88 -11.21 -15.13
N ASN A 27 20.82 -11.40 -13.82
CA ASN A 27 20.31 -12.62 -13.19
C ASN A 27 18.81 -12.53 -12.83
N ILE A 28 18.13 -11.45 -13.22
CA ILE A 28 16.70 -11.25 -12.95
C ILE A 28 15.89 -11.47 -14.23
N THR A 29 14.93 -12.38 -14.17
CA THR A 29 13.87 -12.50 -15.16
C THR A 29 12.64 -11.77 -14.66
N LEU A 30 12.39 -10.56 -15.18
CA LEU A 30 11.27 -9.74 -14.78
C LEU A 30 10.00 -10.09 -15.60
N MET A 31 8.96 -10.51 -14.90
CA MET A 31 7.66 -10.89 -15.47
C MET A 31 6.59 -9.85 -15.13
N CYS A 32 6.63 -8.68 -15.78
CA CYS A 32 5.60 -7.65 -15.60
C CYS A 32 4.23 -8.09 -16.10
N GLY A 33 3.15 -7.55 -15.51
CA GLY A 33 1.78 -7.89 -15.89
C GLY A 33 1.42 -9.36 -15.65
N SER A 34 2.09 -10.00 -14.69
CA SER A 34 1.92 -11.43 -14.40
C SER A 34 1.58 -11.60 -12.91
N PRO A 35 0.33 -11.26 -12.48
CA PRO A 35 -0.06 -11.42 -11.10
C PRO A 35 0.02 -12.88 -10.66
N VAL A 36 0.55 -13.10 -9.47
CA VAL A 36 0.52 -14.41 -8.80
C VAL A 36 -0.90 -14.66 -8.34
N VAL A 37 -1.44 -15.84 -8.66
CA VAL A 37 -2.81 -16.24 -8.33
C VAL A 37 -2.88 -17.43 -7.39
N ASP A 38 -1.83 -18.27 -7.37
CA ASP A 38 -1.80 -19.45 -6.50
C ASP A 38 -0.37 -19.93 -6.21
N ALA A 39 -0.22 -20.76 -5.18
CA ALA A 39 1.01 -21.48 -4.86
C ALA A 39 1.02 -22.89 -5.48
N VAL A 40 2.18 -23.34 -5.93
CA VAL A 40 2.39 -24.76 -6.26
C VAL A 40 2.99 -25.42 -5.04
N VAL A 41 2.21 -26.28 -4.38
CA VAL A 41 2.57 -26.92 -3.12
C VAL A 41 2.68 -28.42 -3.30
N GLU A 42 3.78 -28.99 -2.79
CA GLU A 42 3.97 -30.43 -2.59
C GLU A 42 3.84 -30.75 -1.10
N THR A 43 2.93 -31.65 -0.77
CA THR A 43 2.76 -32.11 0.61
C THR A 43 3.49 -33.44 0.81
N LYS A 44 4.39 -33.46 1.79
CA LYS A 44 5.10 -34.69 2.19
C LYS A 44 4.93 -34.90 3.69
N GLY A 45 4.11 -35.89 4.06
CA GLY A 45 3.69 -36.07 5.44
C GLY A 45 2.91 -34.85 5.93
N ASN A 46 3.32 -34.25 7.06
CA ASN A 46 2.68 -33.06 7.65
C ASN A 46 3.35 -31.74 7.24
N ARG A 47 4.21 -31.75 6.20
CA ARG A 47 4.92 -30.55 5.75
C ARG A 47 4.54 -30.19 4.33
N ASN A 48 4.19 -28.93 4.15
CA ASN A 48 4.00 -28.33 2.85
C ASN A 48 5.32 -27.69 2.38
N ARG A 49 5.65 -27.91 1.12
CA ARG A 49 6.77 -27.28 0.45
C ARG A 49 6.27 -26.53 -0.78
N VAL A 50 6.53 -25.23 -0.83
CA VAL A 50 6.24 -24.44 -2.03
C VAL A 50 7.34 -24.73 -3.06
N THR A 51 6.95 -25.21 -4.24
CA THR A 51 7.86 -25.57 -5.35
C THR A 51 7.73 -24.61 -6.53
N GLY A 52 6.86 -23.62 -6.40
CA GLY A 52 6.66 -22.59 -7.40
C GLY A 52 5.36 -21.81 -7.20
N VAL A 53 4.99 -21.07 -8.20
CA VAL A 53 3.79 -20.23 -8.22
C VAL A 53 2.98 -20.41 -9.50
N CYS A 54 1.67 -20.15 -9.43
CA CYS A 54 0.83 -19.96 -10.60
C CYS A 54 0.67 -18.47 -10.87
N VAL A 55 0.96 -18.05 -12.10
CA VAL A 55 0.79 -16.67 -12.54
C VAL A 55 -0.22 -16.60 -13.68
N MET A 56 -0.98 -15.52 -13.73
CA MET A 56 -1.83 -15.20 -14.87
C MET A 56 -1.04 -14.31 -15.81
N ARG A 57 -0.75 -14.79 -17.02
CA ARG A 57 0.00 -14.03 -18.03
C ARG A 57 -0.69 -14.12 -19.37
N GLN A 58 -1.00 -12.97 -19.98
CA GLN A 58 -1.66 -12.89 -21.28
C GLN A 58 -2.97 -13.74 -21.36
N GLY A 59 -3.75 -13.73 -20.29
CA GLY A 59 -4.99 -14.50 -20.19
C GLY A 59 -4.81 -16.00 -19.95
N MET A 60 -3.58 -16.49 -19.78
CA MET A 60 -3.28 -17.90 -19.54
C MET A 60 -2.65 -18.11 -18.17
N LEU A 61 -3.03 -19.21 -17.53
CA LEU A 61 -2.42 -19.66 -16.29
C LEU A 61 -1.09 -20.38 -16.59
N GLN A 62 -0.02 -19.92 -15.99
CA GLN A 62 1.32 -20.50 -16.17
C GLN A 62 1.90 -20.86 -14.80
N LYS A 63 2.61 -22.01 -14.74
CA LYS A 63 3.39 -22.41 -13.57
C LYS A 63 4.84 -21.94 -13.73
N VAL A 64 5.37 -21.33 -12.68
CA VAL A 64 6.78 -20.97 -12.56
C VAL A 64 7.36 -21.72 -11.39
N SER A 65 8.30 -22.63 -11.64
CA SER A 65 8.92 -23.45 -10.60
C SER A 65 10.19 -22.79 -10.08
N ALA A 66 10.41 -22.85 -8.78
CA ALA A 66 11.61 -22.35 -8.12
C ALA A 66 11.89 -23.15 -6.83
N PRO A 67 13.16 -23.38 -6.48
CA PRO A 67 13.52 -24.08 -5.23
C PRO A 67 13.25 -23.24 -3.98
N VAL A 68 13.23 -21.92 -4.11
CA VAL A 68 12.92 -20.94 -3.05
C VAL A 68 11.91 -19.96 -3.58
N THR A 69 10.90 -19.66 -2.78
CA THR A 69 9.84 -18.69 -3.11
C THR A 69 9.74 -17.64 -2.00
N ILE A 70 9.73 -16.37 -2.37
CA ILE A 70 9.58 -15.23 -1.45
C ILE A 70 8.24 -14.56 -1.72
N ASP A 71 7.36 -14.49 -0.70
CA ASP A 71 6.11 -13.75 -0.79
C ASP A 71 6.36 -12.26 -0.50
N ALA A 72 6.38 -11.45 -1.55
CA ALA A 72 6.44 -10.00 -1.49
C ALA A 72 5.15 -9.34 -2.01
N THR A 73 4.01 -10.04 -1.94
CA THR A 73 2.71 -9.53 -2.45
C THR A 73 2.16 -8.36 -1.64
N GLY A 74 2.69 -8.11 -0.44
CA GLY A 74 2.20 -7.09 0.49
C GLY A 74 0.92 -7.49 1.23
N THR A 75 0.28 -8.59 0.84
CA THR A 75 -0.96 -9.09 1.44
C THR A 75 -0.85 -10.51 2.02
N GLY A 76 0.34 -11.13 1.94
CA GLY A 76 0.56 -12.51 2.35
C GLY A 76 -0.25 -13.52 1.53
N LEU A 77 -0.57 -13.16 0.28
CA LEU A 77 -1.42 -13.99 -0.59
C LEU A 77 -0.81 -15.37 -0.82
N LEU A 78 0.47 -15.38 -1.20
CA LEU A 78 1.15 -16.64 -1.55
C LEU A 78 1.32 -17.56 -0.34
N ALA A 79 1.70 -16.99 0.80
CA ALA A 79 1.81 -17.73 2.05
C ALA A 79 0.46 -18.36 2.47
N ALA A 80 -0.64 -17.60 2.38
CA ALA A 80 -1.98 -18.11 2.65
C ALA A 80 -2.39 -19.21 1.65
N LYS A 81 -2.09 -19.07 0.36
CA LYS A 81 -2.32 -20.09 -0.67
C LYS A 81 -1.46 -21.35 -0.46
N ALA A 82 -0.31 -21.20 0.16
CA ALA A 82 0.54 -22.33 0.56
C ALA A 82 0.08 -23.04 1.85
N GLY A 83 -0.99 -22.54 2.49
CA GLY A 83 -1.56 -23.12 3.71
C GLY A 83 -0.90 -22.61 5.00
N CYS A 84 -0.17 -21.49 4.95
CA CYS A 84 0.33 -20.88 6.17
C CYS A 84 -0.82 -20.25 6.98
N GLU A 85 -0.78 -20.46 8.30
CA GLU A 85 -1.68 -19.77 9.22
C GLU A 85 -1.38 -18.26 9.23
N TYR A 86 -2.40 -17.46 9.50
CA TYR A 86 -2.26 -16.02 9.62
C TYR A 86 -3.27 -15.45 10.62
N PHE A 87 -2.92 -14.30 11.18
CA PHE A 87 -3.81 -13.45 11.96
C PHE A 87 -4.45 -12.39 11.04
N TYR A 88 -5.66 -11.96 11.40
CA TYR A 88 -6.38 -10.92 10.69
C TYR A 88 -7.13 -10.02 11.69
N GLY A 89 -7.09 -8.70 11.46
CA GLY A 89 -7.68 -7.74 12.39
C GLY A 89 -6.84 -7.53 13.65
N SER A 90 -7.44 -6.94 14.67
CA SER A 90 -6.79 -6.63 15.93
C SER A 90 -6.77 -7.83 16.86
N ASP A 91 -5.62 -8.07 17.52
CA ASP A 91 -5.46 -9.16 18.47
C ASP A 91 -6.01 -8.80 19.87
N ALA A 92 -6.41 -9.79 20.62
CA ALA A 92 -6.75 -9.61 22.03
C ALA A 92 -5.48 -9.61 22.89
N ARG A 93 -5.52 -8.89 24.03
CA ARG A 93 -4.42 -8.88 25.02
C ARG A 93 -3.92 -10.26 25.40
N LYS A 94 -4.85 -11.19 25.61
CA LYS A 94 -4.54 -12.56 26.02
C LYS A 94 -3.81 -13.39 24.96
N ASP A 95 -3.87 -12.97 23.69
CA ASP A 95 -3.29 -13.76 22.59
C ASP A 95 -1.77 -13.72 22.61
N PHE A 96 -1.21 -12.57 23.04
CA PHE A 96 0.24 -12.32 23.13
C PHE A 96 0.67 -11.74 24.48
N ASN A 97 -0.22 -11.73 25.48
CA ASN A 97 0.02 -11.12 26.80
C ASN A 97 0.45 -9.66 26.76
N GLU A 98 -0.09 -8.89 25.82
CA GLU A 98 0.26 -7.48 25.62
C GLU A 98 -0.69 -6.53 26.40
N SER A 99 -0.12 -5.55 27.09
CA SER A 99 -0.88 -4.59 27.91
C SER A 99 -1.76 -3.64 27.06
N ILE A 100 -1.37 -3.37 25.81
CA ILE A 100 -2.04 -2.42 24.92
C ILE A 100 -3.07 -3.04 23.96
N GLY A 101 -3.17 -4.36 23.91
CA GLY A 101 -4.13 -5.07 23.06
C GLY A 101 -5.60 -4.83 23.46
N LEU A 102 -6.54 -5.20 22.60
CA LEU A 102 -7.96 -5.19 22.91
C LEU A 102 -8.32 -6.26 23.95
N GLU A 103 -9.47 -6.14 24.61
CA GLU A 103 -9.98 -7.23 25.47
C GLU A 103 -10.37 -8.47 24.67
N LYS A 104 -10.92 -8.24 23.47
CA LYS A 104 -11.29 -9.27 22.50
C LYS A 104 -10.86 -8.85 21.11
N SER A 105 -10.36 -9.80 20.34
CA SER A 105 -10.12 -9.60 18.89
C SER A 105 -11.44 -9.20 18.20
N ASP A 106 -11.39 -8.24 17.30
CA ASP A 106 -12.58 -7.72 16.61
C ASP A 106 -12.59 -7.93 15.10
N GLY A 107 -11.53 -8.51 14.54
CA GLY A 107 -11.38 -8.75 13.11
C GLY A 107 -11.27 -7.48 12.26
N ARG A 108 -11.20 -6.29 12.88
CA ARG A 108 -11.10 -5.02 12.17
C ARG A 108 -9.68 -4.75 11.69
N VAL A 109 -9.59 -4.19 10.50
CA VAL A 109 -8.34 -3.69 9.90
C VAL A 109 -8.46 -2.18 9.67
N GLN A 110 -7.34 -1.51 9.51
CA GLN A 110 -7.33 -0.09 9.19
C GLN A 110 -8.05 0.17 7.86
N PRO A 111 -8.81 1.28 7.77
CA PRO A 111 -9.52 1.64 6.55
C PRO A 111 -8.59 1.78 5.35
N CYS A 112 -9.10 1.43 4.18
CA CYS A 112 -8.42 1.65 2.91
C CYS A 112 -8.42 3.13 2.54
N THR A 113 -7.40 3.58 1.82
CA THR A 113 -7.24 4.98 1.44
C THR A 113 -6.99 5.12 -0.06
N MET A 114 -7.72 6.04 -0.71
CA MET A 114 -7.48 6.40 -2.09
C MET A 114 -6.84 7.79 -2.15
N MET A 115 -5.55 7.82 -2.46
CA MET A 115 -4.77 9.05 -2.61
C MET A 115 -4.82 9.56 -4.05
N TYR A 116 -4.60 10.85 -4.22
CA TYR A 116 -4.45 11.46 -5.54
C TYR A 116 -3.53 12.68 -5.49
N ILE A 117 -3.10 13.11 -6.66
CA ILE A 117 -2.34 14.35 -6.87
C ILE A 117 -3.18 15.27 -7.73
N SER A 118 -3.21 16.56 -7.41
CA SER A 118 -3.73 17.60 -8.30
C SER A 118 -2.59 18.43 -8.87
N GLN A 119 -2.67 18.73 -10.16
CA GLN A 119 -1.69 19.52 -10.88
C GLN A 119 -2.37 20.70 -11.57
N ARG A 120 -1.86 21.89 -11.35
CA ARG A 120 -2.32 23.11 -12.01
C ARG A 120 -2.09 23.02 -13.52
N THR A 121 -3.11 23.38 -14.30
CA THR A 121 -3.04 23.39 -15.76
C THR A 121 -3.12 24.80 -16.38
N ARG A 122 -3.52 25.80 -15.56
CA ARG A 122 -3.63 27.20 -15.98
C ARG A 122 -2.97 28.09 -14.95
N SER A 123 -2.28 29.14 -15.39
CA SER A 123 -1.59 30.09 -14.51
C SER A 123 -2.53 30.90 -13.61
N ASP A 124 -3.77 31.13 -14.05
CA ASP A 124 -4.83 31.85 -13.33
C ASP A 124 -5.67 30.96 -12.41
N ALA A 125 -5.34 29.66 -12.31
CA ALA A 125 -6.09 28.71 -11.51
C ALA A 125 -5.92 28.99 -10.01
N GLU A 126 -7.04 29.21 -9.31
CA GLU A 126 -7.10 29.32 -7.86
C GLU A 126 -7.49 27.97 -7.23
N PHE A 127 -6.70 27.54 -6.24
CA PHE A 127 -6.96 26.25 -5.58
C PHE A 127 -8.23 26.34 -4.70
N PRO A 128 -9.19 25.39 -4.82
CA PRO A 128 -10.42 25.38 -4.01
C PRO A 128 -10.12 25.26 -2.52
N ARG A 129 -10.53 26.28 -1.73
CA ARG A 129 -10.19 26.40 -0.29
C ARG A 129 -10.73 25.27 0.58
N HIS A 130 -11.80 24.60 0.14
CA HIS A 130 -12.43 23.50 0.90
C HIS A 130 -11.77 22.13 0.67
N ILE A 131 -10.79 22.05 -0.23
CA ILE A 131 -10.03 20.82 -0.48
C ILE A 131 -8.72 20.88 0.29
N PHE A 132 -8.55 19.91 1.19
CA PHE A 132 -7.35 19.84 2.03
C PHE A 132 -6.13 19.33 1.23
N LYS A 133 -5.01 20.02 1.37
CA LYS A 133 -3.71 19.60 0.84
C LYS A 133 -2.96 18.83 1.91
N THR A 134 -2.55 17.61 1.60
CA THR A 134 -1.68 16.80 2.49
C THR A 134 -0.21 17.16 2.29
N GLY A 135 0.16 17.56 1.09
CA GLY A 135 1.53 17.94 0.76
C GLY A 135 1.60 18.78 -0.51
N VAL A 136 2.73 19.42 -0.71
CA VAL A 136 3.08 20.19 -1.90
C VAL A 136 4.44 19.74 -2.42
N LEU A 137 4.60 19.65 -3.75
CA LEU A 137 5.91 19.40 -4.34
C LEU A 137 6.72 20.70 -4.33
N ASP A 138 7.84 20.71 -3.60
CA ASP A 138 8.81 21.79 -3.64
C ASP A 138 9.81 21.51 -4.76
N HIS A 139 9.71 22.27 -5.84
CA HIS A 139 10.58 22.12 -7.01
C HIS A 139 12.02 22.53 -6.73
N ASP A 140 12.25 23.51 -5.86
CA ASP A 140 13.60 24.01 -5.54
C ASP A 140 14.39 23.00 -4.72
N GLN A 141 13.69 22.21 -3.90
CA GLN A 141 14.29 21.19 -3.06
C GLN A 141 14.07 19.76 -3.62
N GLU A 142 13.39 19.62 -4.74
CA GLU A 142 13.05 18.35 -5.39
C GLU A 142 12.41 17.32 -4.44
N LYS A 143 11.57 17.79 -3.52
CA LYS A 143 10.94 16.95 -2.48
C LYS A 143 9.48 17.30 -2.24
N TRP A 144 8.76 16.35 -1.66
CA TRP A 144 7.43 16.59 -1.10
C TRP A 144 7.54 17.21 0.30
N VAL A 145 6.86 18.32 0.50
CA VAL A 145 6.70 18.96 1.82
C VAL A 145 5.32 18.61 2.35
N THR A 146 5.28 18.03 3.54
CA THR A 146 4.04 17.58 4.20
C THR A 146 3.98 18.12 5.63
N GLN A 147 2.81 18.02 6.28
CA GLN A 147 2.60 18.44 7.65
C GLN A 147 2.88 19.93 7.90
N GLN A 148 2.58 20.77 6.92
CA GLN A 148 2.74 22.22 6.96
C GLN A 148 1.37 22.89 7.14
N THR A 149 1.40 24.13 7.63
CA THR A 149 0.22 24.99 7.68
C THR A 149 -0.20 25.43 6.25
N GLU A 150 -1.46 25.85 6.08
CA GLU A 150 -1.91 26.38 4.79
C GLU A 150 -1.09 27.57 4.33
N GLU A 151 -0.58 28.39 5.28
CA GLU A 151 0.28 29.55 4.98
C GLU A 151 1.66 29.11 4.44
N GLU A 152 2.24 28.07 5.01
CA GLU A 152 3.51 27.50 4.54
C GLU A 152 3.36 26.87 3.16
N PHE A 153 2.25 26.15 2.91
CA PHE A 153 1.96 25.60 1.58
C PHE A 153 1.78 26.67 0.51
N ARG A 154 1.30 27.88 0.86
CA ARG A 154 1.19 29.00 -0.08
C ARG A 154 2.56 29.55 -0.48
N LYS A 155 3.55 29.47 0.39
CA LYS A 155 4.92 29.93 0.09
C LYS A 155 5.62 29.00 -0.91
N ILE A 156 5.20 27.74 -0.99
CA ILE A 156 5.74 26.72 -1.90
C ILE A 156 4.70 26.44 -2.98
N ASP A 157 4.30 27.44 -3.76
CA ASP A 157 3.28 27.26 -4.79
C ASP A 157 3.85 26.63 -6.07
N SER A 158 4.07 25.34 -6.05
CA SER A 158 4.50 24.57 -7.23
C SER A 158 3.34 24.23 -8.18
N GLY A 159 2.10 24.43 -7.75
CA GLY A 159 0.92 23.99 -8.48
C GLY A 159 0.70 22.48 -8.49
N ILE A 160 1.49 21.70 -7.75
CA ILE A 160 1.35 20.24 -7.63
C ILE A 160 1.15 19.88 -6.16
N TYR A 161 -0.01 19.31 -5.84
CA TYR A 161 -0.42 19.04 -4.48
C TYR A 161 -0.78 17.57 -4.30
N LEU A 162 -0.34 16.98 -3.16
CA LEU A 162 -0.70 15.65 -2.72
C LEU A 162 -1.96 15.72 -1.84
N HIS A 163 -2.85 14.76 -2.02
CA HIS A 163 -4.06 14.62 -1.23
C HIS A 163 -4.17 13.21 -0.64
N TRP A 164 -4.46 13.15 0.65
CA TRP A 164 -4.77 11.87 1.31
C TRP A 164 -6.05 11.25 0.74
N GLY A 165 -6.93 12.09 0.21
CA GLY A 165 -8.11 11.70 -0.54
C GLY A 165 -9.22 11.11 0.32
N ALA A 166 -9.74 9.95 -0.09
CA ALA A 166 -10.85 9.30 0.58
C ALA A 166 -10.40 8.09 1.40
N THR A 167 -10.92 8.03 2.62
CA THR A 167 -10.82 6.86 3.49
C THR A 167 -12.13 6.10 3.48
N VAL A 168 -12.09 4.78 3.31
CA VAL A 168 -13.25 3.89 3.24
C VAL A 168 -12.98 2.59 4.00
N GLU A 169 -14.02 2.09 4.66
CA GLU A 169 -13.98 0.78 5.29
C GLU A 169 -13.97 -0.33 4.25
N CYS A 170 -13.24 -1.40 4.56
CA CYS A 170 -13.27 -2.66 3.83
C CYS A 170 -13.35 -3.77 4.88
N THR A 171 -14.42 -4.51 4.90
CA THR A 171 -14.69 -5.51 5.93
C THR A 171 -13.76 -6.71 5.85
N ASP A 172 -13.26 -7.01 4.66
CA ASP A 172 -12.24 -8.04 4.45
C ASP A 172 -11.31 -7.64 3.29
N THR A 173 -10.10 -7.20 3.63
CA THR A 173 -9.06 -6.84 2.65
C THR A 173 -8.40 -8.04 1.97
N THR A 174 -8.77 -9.26 2.35
CA THR A 174 -8.34 -10.49 1.69
C THR A 174 -9.26 -10.90 0.54
N ASP A 175 -10.47 -10.34 0.49
CA ASP A 175 -11.45 -10.57 -0.57
C ASP A 175 -11.30 -9.53 -1.68
N PRO A 176 -10.92 -9.92 -2.91
CA PRO A 176 -10.74 -8.98 -4.02
C PRO A 176 -12.03 -8.28 -4.44
N VAL A 177 -13.21 -8.86 -4.21
CA VAL A 177 -14.50 -8.23 -4.53
C VAL A 177 -14.76 -7.09 -3.56
N LEU A 178 -14.56 -7.31 -2.25
CA LEU A 178 -14.74 -6.27 -1.24
C LEU A 178 -13.72 -5.13 -1.38
N VAL A 179 -12.50 -5.46 -1.78
CA VAL A 179 -11.48 -4.44 -2.11
C VAL A 179 -11.88 -3.62 -3.34
N ALA A 180 -12.45 -4.25 -4.38
CA ALA A 180 -12.96 -3.54 -5.54
C ALA A 180 -14.17 -2.65 -5.19
N ASP A 181 -15.04 -3.09 -4.29
CA ASP A 181 -16.15 -2.29 -3.78
C ASP A 181 -15.66 -1.09 -2.96
N ALA A 182 -14.67 -1.28 -2.10
CA ALA A 182 -14.03 -0.20 -1.37
C ALA A 182 -13.40 0.85 -2.32
N HIS A 183 -12.72 0.39 -3.39
CA HIS A 183 -12.18 1.27 -4.43
C HIS A 183 -13.29 2.10 -5.09
N ARG A 184 -14.38 1.46 -5.52
CA ARG A 184 -15.54 2.14 -6.14
C ARG A 184 -16.16 3.15 -5.19
N CYS A 185 -16.32 2.80 -3.91
CA CYS A 185 -16.84 3.69 -2.88
C CYS A 185 -15.92 4.91 -2.66
N ALA A 186 -14.60 4.70 -2.63
CA ALA A 186 -13.63 5.78 -2.50
C ALA A 186 -13.67 6.74 -3.70
N MET A 187 -13.74 6.21 -4.93
CA MET A 187 -13.86 7.02 -6.14
C MET A 187 -15.13 7.89 -6.12
N LYS A 188 -16.28 7.30 -5.75
CA LYS A 188 -17.53 8.05 -5.61
C LYS A 188 -17.44 9.18 -4.58
N LYS A 189 -16.74 8.96 -3.46
CA LYS A 189 -16.50 10.01 -2.45
C LYS A 189 -15.63 11.16 -2.98
N LEU A 190 -14.74 10.88 -3.95
CA LEU A 190 -13.83 11.87 -4.51
C LEU A 190 -14.40 12.66 -5.69
N GLU A 191 -15.46 12.18 -6.34
CA GLU A 191 -16.09 12.85 -7.49
C GLU A 191 -16.31 14.35 -7.27
N PRO A 192 -16.90 14.84 -6.15
CA PRO A 192 -17.11 16.26 -5.94
C PRO A 192 -15.80 17.07 -5.86
N GLN A 193 -14.74 16.46 -5.30
CA GLN A 193 -13.42 17.10 -5.22
C GLN A 193 -12.79 17.20 -6.61
N PHE A 194 -12.87 16.14 -7.41
CA PHE A 194 -12.34 16.12 -8.77
C PHE A 194 -13.05 17.13 -9.67
N GLU A 195 -14.37 17.24 -9.56
CA GLU A 195 -15.14 18.26 -10.29
C GLU A 195 -14.73 19.68 -9.87
N ALA A 196 -14.57 19.94 -8.58
CA ALA A 196 -14.17 21.24 -8.08
C ALA A 196 -12.76 21.61 -8.55
N LEU A 197 -11.81 20.67 -8.49
CA LEU A 197 -10.45 20.87 -8.98
C LEU A 197 -10.42 21.11 -10.51
N ASN A 198 -11.17 20.33 -11.26
CA ASN A 198 -11.25 20.49 -12.71
C ASN A 198 -11.80 21.87 -13.10
N ARG A 199 -12.91 22.30 -12.49
CA ARG A 199 -13.47 23.65 -12.70
C ARG A 199 -12.47 24.75 -12.34
N ALA A 200 -11.65 24.53 -11.31
CA ALA A 200 -10.62 25.47 -10.86
C ALA A 200 -9.35 25.47 -11.72
N GLY A 201 -9.25 24.60 -12.73
CA GLY A 201 -8.09 24.53 -13.61
C GLY A 201 -6.97 23.61 -13.11
N TYR A 202 -7.36 22.53 -12.45
CA TYR A 202 -6.45 21.46 -12.03
C TYR A 202 -6.85 20.13 -12.69
N VAL A 203 -5.86 19.31 -13.04
CA VAL A 203 -6.03 17.91 -13.40
C VAL A 203 -5.71 17.03 -12.20
N THR A 204 -6.42 15.92 -12.07
CA THR A 204 -6.20 14.96 -10.96
C THR A 204 -5.59 13.67 -11.47
N HIS A 205 -4.59 13.16 -10.75
CA HIS A 205 -3.91 11.90 -10.99
C HIS A 205 -4.18 10.99 -9.79
N VAL A 206 -5.10 10.05 -9.96
CA VAL A 206 -5.50 9.12 -8.90
C VAL A 206 -4.50 7.98 -8.80
N ALA A 207 -4.24 7.50 -7.58
CA ALA A 207 -3.42 6.32 -7.37
C ALA A 207 -3.98 5.13 -8.16
N PRO A 208 -3.13 4.27 -8.76
CA PRO A 208 -3.58 3.20 -9.67
C PRO A 208 -4.40 2.11 -8.97
N LYS A 209 -4.35 2.06 -7.65
CA LYS A 209 -5.14 1.17 -6.81
C LYS A 209 -5.37 1.78 -5.44
N ILE A 210 -6.42 1.31 -4.75
CA ILE A 210 -6.67 1.68 -3.37
C ILE A 210 -5.55 1.16 -2.46
N GLY A 211 -5.12 1.98 -1.51
CA GLY A 211 -4.15 1.61 -0.51
C GLY A 211 -4.77 0.71 0.56
N ILE A 212 -4.32 -0.53 0.62
CA ILE A 212 -4.63 -1.48 1.70
C ILE A 212 -3.54 -1.29 2.76
N ARG A 213 -3.93 -0.93 3.97
CA ARG A 213 -2.99 -0.64 5.06
C ARG A 213 -2.71 -1.86 5.92
N GLU A 214 -3.69 -2.73 6.08
CA GLU A 214 -3.60 -3.99 6.84
C GLU A 214 -4.27 -5.12 6.07
N CYS A 215 -3.67 -6.30 6.17
CA CYS A 215 -4.17 -7.51 5.58
C CYS A 215 -3.76 -8.71 6.46
N ARG A 216 -3.43 -9.85 5.87
CA ARG A 216 -2.94 -11.04 6.59
C ARG A 216 -1.61 -10.75 7.26
N ARG A 217 -1.48 -11.13 8.52
CA ARG A 217 -0.22 -11.19 9.26
C ARG A 217 0.14 -12.67 9.39
N ILE A 218 1.10 -13.11 8.57
CA ILE A 218 1.49 -14.53 8.53
C ILE A 218 2.09 -14.91 9.87
N LYS A 219 1.58 -16.02 10.44
CA LYS A 219 2.06 -16.56 11.70
C LYS A 219 3.41 -17.21 11.49
N GLY A 220 4.44 -16.58 12.04
CA GLY A 220 5.80 -17.12 12.07
C GLY A 220 6.03 -18.09 13.24
N GLU A 221 7.23 -18.63 13.33
CA GLU A 221 7.67 -19.42 14.51
C GLU A 221 7.76 -18.54 15.76
N TYR A 222 8.02 -17.25 15.58
CA TYR A 222 8.02 -16.23 16.60
C TYR A 222 7.14 -15.04 16.17
N VAL A 223 6.38 -14.50 17.13
CA VAL A 223 5.58 -13.28 16.94
C VAL A 223 6.17 -12.17 17.80
N LEU A 224 6.62 -11.10 17.17
CA LEU A 224 7.18 -9.94 17.85
C LEU A 224 6.08 -9.23 18.63
N THR A 225 6.31 -8.99 19.92
CA THR A 225 5.37 -8.33 20.83
C THR A 225 5.81 -6.91 21.17
N VAL A 226 4.93 -6.14 21.80
CA VAL A 226 5.27 -4.79 22.28
C VAL A 226 6.39 -4.84 23.30
N ASP A 227 6.46 -5.86 24.13
CA ASP A 227 7.53 -6.02 25.14
C ASP A 227 8.89 -6.23 24.49
N ASP A 228 8.95 -6.98 23.39
CA ASP A 228 10.17 -7.14 22.60
C ASP A 228 10.67 -5.80 22.07
N VAL A 229 9.77 -4.96 21.60
CA VAL A 229 10.11 -3.62 21.09
C VAL A 229 10.55 -2.69 22.21
N LEU A 230 9.86 -2.71 23.36
CA LEU A 230 10.17 -1.85 24.51
C LEU A 230 11.46 -2.25 25.21
N LEU A 231 11.76 -3.55 25.27
CA LEU A 231 13.00 -4.06 25.84
C LEU A 231 14.20 -3.89 24.90
N SER A 232 13.98 -3.26 23.76
CA SER A 232 15.06 -2.96 22.79
C SER A 232 15.85 -4.19 22.37
N LEU A 233 15.17 -5.28 22.06
CA LEU A 233 15.78 -6.52 21.57
C LEU A 233 16.37 -6.32 20.16
N ILE A 234 17.22 -5.30 20.05
CA ILE A 234 17.97 -4.95 18.83
C ILE A 234 19.08 -5.96 18.53
N HIS A 235 19.22 -6.98 19.37
CA HIS A 235 20.31 -7.96 19.33
C HIS A 235 19.80 -9.39 19.05
N ILE A 236 18.79 -9.53 18.21
CA ILE A 236 18.46 -10.83 17.64
C ILE A 236 19.26 -11.06 16.38
#